data_178c5ef5afa763ee77368763ae7945f3
#
_entry.id   178c5ef5afa763ee77368763ae7945f3
#
_cell.length_a   1.000
_cell.length_b   1.000
_cell.length_c   1.000
_cell.angle_alpha   90.00
_cell.angle_beta   90.00
_cell.angle_gamma   90.00
#
_symmetry.space_group_name_H-M   'P 1'
#
loop_
_entity.id
_entity.type
_entity.pdbx_description
1 polymer ?
#
loop_
_entity_poly.entity_id
_entity_poly.type
_entity_poly.pdbx_seq_one_letter_code
_entity_poly.pdbx_strand_id
1 'polypeptide(L)'
;MKIPFLDLSKIPNEIQLKLQEKFAELLKRGVYSFGQEVESFESKVKEFLNTSHAISCANGTDALELALRALNIGSGDEVILPAMTWV
;
A
#
# COMPACT_ATOMS: atom_id res chain seq x y z
N MET A 1 -15.00 14.36 -27.68
CA MET A 1 -14.98 13.94 -26.26
C MET A 1 -13.66 13.21 -26.00
N LYS A 2 -12.81 13.71 -25.11
CA LYS A 2 -11.60 12.98 -24.68
C LYS A 2 -11.96 12.14 -23.46
N ILE A 3 -11.80 10.83 -23.55
CA ILE A 3 -11.95 9.92 -22.41
C ILE A 3 -10.54 9.66 -21.89
N PRO A 4 -10.20 10.10 -20.67
CA PRO A 4 -8.88 9.84 -20.10
C PRO A 4 -8.74 8.35 -19.78
N PHE A 5 -7.54 7.82 -19.90
CA PHE A 5 -7.22 6.44 -19.51
C PHE A 5 -7.42 6.23 -18.00
N LEU A 6 -7.06 7.22 -17.20
CA LEU A 6 -7.26 7.27 -15.75
C LEU A 6 -7.75 8.66 -15.35
N ASP A 7 -8.81 8.71 -14.57
CA ASP A 7 -9.40 9.95 -14.06
C ASP A 7 -9.50 9.90 -12.53
N LEU A 8 -8.49 10.41 -11.87
CA LEU A 8 -8.43 10.47 -10.40
C LEU A 8 -9.39 11.50 -9.78
N SER A 9 -10.00 12.37 -10.59
CA SER A 9 -11.01 13.32 -10.09
C SER A 9 -12.34 12.66 -9.73
N LYS A 10 -12.55 11.42 -10.16
CA LYS A 10 -13.78 10.64 -9.92
C LYS A 10 -13.82 9.88 -8.59
N ILE A 11 -12.96 10.23 -7.66
CA ILE A 11 -13.06 9.70 -6.29
C ILE A 11 -14.40 10.16 -5.68
N PRO A 12 -15.22 9.26 -5.10
CA PRO A 12 -16.48 9.63 -4.47
C PRO A 12 -16.32 10.72 -3.41
N ASN A 13 -17.21 11.68 -3.39
CA ASN A 13 -17.16 12.82 -2.46
C ASN A 13 -17.08 12.40 -0.99
N GLU A 14 -17.75 11.31 -0.62
CA GLU A 14 -17.68 10.77 0.74
C GLU A 14 -16.25 10.36 1.12
N ILE A 15 -15.52 9.74 0.19
CA ILE A 15 -14.12 9.35 0.41
C ILE A 15 -13.24 10.61 0.49
N GLN A 16 -13.47 11.60 -0.38
CA GLN A 16 -12.72 12.85 -0.35
C GLN A 16 -12.88 13.58 1.00
N LEU A 17 -14.08 13.66 1.53
CA LEU A 17 -14.36 14.29 2.83
C LEU A 17 -13.65 13.55 3.96
N LYS A 18 -13.75 12.22 4.01
CA LYS A 18 -13.05 11.40 5.01
C LYS A 18 -11.53 11.56 4.96
N LEU A 19 -10.95 11.67 3.75
CA LEU A 19 -9.52 11.93 3.59
C LEU A 19 -9.11 13.30 4.12
N GLN A 20 -9.92 14.34 3.84
CA GLN A 20 -9.66 15.70 4.35
C GLN A 20 -9.73 15.74 5.89
N GLU A 21 -10.72 15.10 6.50
CA GLU A 21 -10.85 15.01 7.95
C GLU A 21 -9.65 14.30 8.57
N LYS A 22 -9.27 13.15 8.02
CA LYS A 22 -8.11 12.37 8.49
C LYS A 22 -6.81 13.12 8.34
N PHE A 23 -6.63 13.83 7.24
CA PHE A 23 -5.46 14.66 7.02
C PHE A 23 -5.37 15.80 8.04
N ALA A 24 -6.50 16.46 8.33
CA ALA A 24 -6.54 17.52 9.34
C ALA A 24 -6.23 16.99 10.76
N GLU A 25 -6.70 15.79 11.11
CA GLU A 25 -6.36 15.12 12.37
C GLU A 25 -4.86 14.82 12.47
N LEU A 26 -4.25 14.29 11.40
CA LEU A 26 -2.82 14.00 11.33
C LEU A 26 -1.97 15.25 11.53
N LEU A 27 -2.34 16.36 10.87
CA LEU A 27 -1.65 17.64 11.03
C LEU A 27 -1.68 18.13 12.48
N LYS A 28 -2.82 17.99 13.15
CA LYS A 28 -2.96 18.39 14.58
C LYS A 28 -2.11 17.53 15.51
N ARG A 29 -1.99 16.23 15.21
CA ARG A 29 -1.21 15.30 16.05
C ARG A 29 0.29 15.37 15.79
N GLY A 30 0.73 15.79 14.60
CA GLY A 30 2.14 15.91 14.24
C GLY A 30 2.89 14.57 14.11
N VAL A 31 2.19 13.43 14.04
CA VAL A 31 2.79 12.10 13.87
C VAL A 31 2.47 11.61 12.46
N TYR A 32 3.45 11.63 11.58
CA TYR A 32 3.27 11.35 10.14
C TYR A 32 3.83 10.01 9.68
N SER A 33 4.63 9.34 10.51
CA SER A 33 5.24 8.06 10.18
C SER A 33 5.12 7.11 11.36
N PHE A 34 4.92 5.82 11.08
CA PHE A 34 4.78 4.77 12.10
C PHE A 34 3.75 5.07 13.19
N GLY A 35 2.69 5.81 12.80
CA GLY A 35 1.62 6.17 13.71
C GLY A 35 0.47 5.16 13.73
N GLN A 36 -0.52 5.46 14.54
CA GLN A 36 -1.73 4.65 14.73
C GLN A 36 -2.49 4.36 13.42
N GLU A 37 -2.36 5.22 12.41
CA GLU A 37 -2.98 5.02 11.10
C GLU A 37 -2.35 3.85 10.36
N VAL A 38 -1.02 3.70 10.44
CA VAL A 38 -0.29 2.57 9.82
C VAL A 38 -0.68 1.28 10.51
N GLU A 39 -0.68 1.23 11.84
CA GLU A 39 -1.10 0.06 12.62
C GLU A 39 -2.55 -0.34 12.32
N SER A 40 -3.45 0.63 12.24
CA SER A 40 -4.85 0.41 11.89
C SER A 40 -5.01 -0.11 10.46
N PHE A 41 -4.23 0.41 9.52
CA PHE A 41 -4.21 -0.04 8.13
C PHE A 41 -3.73 -1.50 8.04
N GLU A 42 -2.60 -1.81 8.64
CA GLU A 42 -2.05 -3.17 8.67
C GLU A 42 -3.03 -4.18 9.29
N SER A 43 -3.68 -3.80 10.39
CA SER A 43 -4.69 -4.63 11.04
C SER A 43 -5.89 -4.92 10.12
N LYS A 44 -6.39 -3.91 9.41
CA LYS A 44 -7.51 -4.08 8.48
C LYS A 44 -7.13 -4.89 7.24
N VAL A 45 -5.93 -4.70 6.70
CA VAL A 45 -5.42 -5.48 5.56
C VAL A 45 -5.24 -6.94 5.97
N LYS A 46 -4.66 -7.20 7.13
CA LYS A 46 -4.53 -8.53 7.71
C LYS A 46 -5.89 -9.24 7.81
N GLU A 47 -6.91 -8.55 8.35
CA GLU A 47 -8.26 -9.07 8.47
C GLU A 47 -8.89 -9.34 7.10
N PHE A 48 -8.83 -8.36 6.19
CA PHE A 48 -9.40 -8.45 4.84
C PHE A 48 -8.81 -9.60 4.02
N LEU A 49 -7.50 -9.82 4.11
CA LEU A 49 -6.79 -10.88 3.40
C LEU A 49 -6.77 -12.21 4.15
N ASN A 50 -7.29 -12.26 5.39
CA ASN A 50 -7.24 -13.43 6.27
C ASN A 50 -5.82 -13.99 6.40
N THR A 51 -4.84 -13.12 6.64
CA THR A 51 -3.43 -13.45 6.83
C THR A 51 -3.04 -13.30 8.30
N SER A 52 -1.92 -13.91 8.70
CA SER A 52 -1.40 -13.77 10.06
C SER A 52 -0.74 -12.41 10.29
N HIS A 53 -0.20 -11.80 9.25
CA HIS A 53 0.54 -10.54 9.33
C HIS A 53 0.29 -9.68 8.10
N ALA A 54 0.37 -8.36 8.27
CA ALA A 54 0.47 -7.38 7.20
C ALA A 54 1.51 -6.34 7.64
N ILE A 55 2.47 -6.08 6.78
CA ILE A 55 3.59 -5.17 7.06
C ILE A 55 3.65 -4.15 5.93
N SER A 56 3.52 -2.88 6.28
CA SER A 56 3.64 -1.79 5.32
C SER A 56 5.09 -1.50 4.96
N CYS A 57 5.30 -1.08 3.73
CA CYS A 57 6.59 -0.66 3.19
C CYS A 57 6.41 0.56 2.30
N ALA A 58 7.49 1.14 1.81
CA ALA A 58 7.45 2.40 1.09
C ALA A 58 6.73 2.32 -0.27
N ASN A 59 6.89 1.19 -0.98
CA ASN A 59 6.35 1.00 -2.32
C ASN A 59 6.33 -0.49 -2.70
N GLY A 60 5.79 -0.81 -3.89
CA GLY A 60 5.70 -2.19 -4.37
C GLY A 60 7.05 -2.83 -4.70
N THR A 61 8.05 -2.07 -5.13
CA THR A 61 9.40 -2.56 -5.39
C THR A 61 10.03 -3.05 -4.09
N ASP A 62 9.96 -2.25 -3.04
CA ASP A 62 10.45 -2.63 -1.71
C ASP A 62 9.70 -3.86 -1.17
N ALA A 63 8.38 -3.93 -1.41
CA ALA A 63 7.58 -5.08 -1.00
C ALA A 63 8.07 -6.38 -1.64
N LEU A 64 8.37 -6.37 -2.93
CA LEU A 64 8.91 -7.53 -3.65
C LEU A 64 10.30 -7.91 -3.14
N GLU A 65 11.19 -6.94 -2.97
CA GLU A 65 12.53 -7.17 -2.44
C GLU A 65 12.50 -7.75 -1.03
N LEU A 66 11.69 -7.18 -0.15
CA LEU A 66 11.53 -7.65 1.22
C LEU A 66 10.97 -9.08 1.28
N ALA A 67 9.99 -9.38 0.41
CA ALA A 67 9.42 -10.72 0.32
C ALA A 67 10.48 -11.76 -0.10
N LEU A 68 11.28 -11.47 -1.12
CA LEU A 68 12.36 -12.35 -1.58
C LEU A 68 13.42 -12.56 -0.48
N ARG A 69 13.82 -11.49 0.19
CA ARG A 69 14.76 -11.56 1.32
C ARG A 69 14.20 -12.35 2.49
N ALA A 70 12.95 -12.20 2.83
CA ALA A 70 12.30 -12.95 3.91
C ALA A 70 12.22 -14.45 3.64
N LEU A 71 12.16 -14.83 2.37
CA LEU A 71 12.19 -16.23 1.91
C LEU A 71 13.61 -16.75 1.67
N ASN A 72 14.65 -15.94 1.93
CA ASN A 72 16.06 -16.24 1.65
C ASN A 72 16.33 -16.61 0.18
N ILE A 73 15.56 -16.05 -0.74
CA ILE A 73 15.75 -16.24 -2.18
C ILE A 73 16.94 -15.39 -2.64
N GLY A 74 17.92 -15.98 -3.31
CA GLY A 74 19.16 -15.33 -3.72
C GLY A 74 19.84 -16.00 -4.90
N SER A 75 21.15 -15.88 -4.96
CA SER A 75 21.94 -16.42 -6.06
C SER A 75 21.77 -17.94 -6.21
N GLY A 76 21.35 -18.37 -7.40
CA GLY A 76 21.06 -19.75 -7.72
C GLY A 76 19.59 -20.17 -7.62
N ASP A 77 18.75 -19.30 -7.08
CA ASP A 77 17.30 -19.50 -7.03
C ASP A 77 16.62 -18.94 -8.28
N GLU A 78 15.44 -19.47 -8.59
CA GLU A 78 14.64 -19.04 -9.72
C GLU A 78 13.29 -18.48 -9.24
N VAL A 79 12.82 -17.39 -9.90
CA VAL A 79 11.53 -16.77 -9.62
C VAL A 79 10.72 -16.71 -10.91
N ILE A 80 9.52 -17.30 -10.89
CA ILE A 80 8.62 -17.29 -12.04
C ILE A 80 7.80 -16.00 -12.05
N LEU A 81 7.87 -15.27 -13.16
CA LEU A 81 7.18 -14.01 -13.36
C LEU A 81 6.27 -14.07 -14.59
N PRO A 82 5.16 -13.31 -14.63
CA PRO A 82 4.43 -13.06 -15.87
C PRO A 82 5.33 -12.33 -16.87
N ALA A 83 5.25 -12.70 -18.16
CA ALA A 83 5.98 -12.00 -19.22
C ALA A 83 5.51 -10.55 -19.40
N MET A 84 4.25 -10.27 -19.07
CA MET A 84 3.66 -8.93 -19.12
C MET A 84 3.58 -8.35 -17.71
N THR A 85 4.60 -7.63 -17.32
CA THR A 85 4.68 -6.92 -16.03
C THR A 85 5.47 -5.62 -16.21
N TRP A 86 5.62 -4.84 -15.15
CA TRP A 86 6.45 -3.64 -15.17
C TRP A 86 7.93 -4.01 -15.32
N VAL A 87 8.66 -3.22 -16.10
CA VAL A 87 10.11 -3.38 -16.37
C VAL A 87 10.94 -2.46 -15.48
#